data_4e197b2eaf9790c13ec3597500c2b90e
#
_entry.id   4e197b2eaf9790c13ec3597500c2b90e
#
_cell.length_a   1.000
_cell.length_b   1.000
_cell.length_c   1.000
_cell.angle_alpha   90.00
_cell.angle_beta   90.00
_cell.angle_gamma   90.00
#
_symmetry.space_group_name_H-M   'P 1'
#
loop_
_entity.id
_entity.type
_entity.pdbx_description
1 polymer ?
#
loop_
_entity_poly.entity_id
_entity_poly.type
_entity_poly.pdbx_seq_one_letter_code
_entity_poly.pdbx_strand_id
1 'polypeptide(L)'
;MRVVVSGTHASGKSTLVSDLAAACPPAEVLPDPFELVDDAAAEPDASTFVEQLYVAAARLEEVSGPGRLVVAERGPLDLLAYLDALVELGRPTADPAAADDARETVARAMDGVDLVLVLDPDDVPEPEDEDPDLRAAMHEALLALLDDPDLVGGATVVDVAGPRRSRLEQALRAIGEADSRRPGNVGPPT
;
A
#
# COMPACT_ATOMS: atom_id res chain seq x y z
N MET A 1 1.86 6.92 13.70
CA MET A 1 2.09 7.13 12.24
C MET A 1 1.74 5.84 11.52
N ARG A 2 0.94 5.92 10.46
CA ARG A 2 0.60 4.81 9.58
C ARG A 2 1.27 5.00 8.23
N VAL A 3 2.07 4.02 7.84
CA VAL A 3 2.81 4.00 6.57
C VAL A 3 2.34 2.81 5.76
N VAL A 4 2.00 3.02 4.51
CA VAL A 4 1.66 1.97 3.56
C VAL A 4 2.81 1.83 2.56
N VAL A 5 3.26 0.60 2.32
CA VAL A 5 4.24 0.27 1.27
C VAL A 5 3.49 -0.32 0.10
N SER A 6 3.35 0.47 -0.96
CA SER A 6 2.56 0.18 -2.16
C SER A 6 3.43 -0.21 -3.35
N GLY A 7 2.83 -0.93 -4.29
CA GLY A 7 3.45 -1.36 -5.54
C GLY A 7 2.95 -2.73 -6.00
N THR A 8 3.30 -3.11 -7.22
CA THR A 8 2.91 -4.38 -7.83
C THR A 8 3.43 -5.60 -7.07
N HIS A 9 2.97 -6.79 -7.44
CA HIS A 9 3.59 -8.02 -6.97
C HIS A 9 5.10 -8.00 -7.26
N ALA A 10 5.90 -8.67 -6.41
CA ALA A 10 7.35 -8.78 -6.54
C ALA A 10 8.15 -7.47 -6.70
N SER A 11 7.58 -6.29 -6.38
CA SER A 11 8.31 -5.00 -6.41
C SER A 11 9.30 -4.80 -5.24
N GLY A 12 9.34 -5.74 -4.29
CA GLY A 12 10.24 -5.69 -3.13
C GLY A 12 9.63 -5.08 -1.86
N LYS A 13 8.30 -5.00 -1.76
CA LYS A 13 7.57 -4.49 -0.58
C LYS A 13 7.95 -5.20 0.70
N SER A 14 7.86 -6.54 0.74
CA SER A 14 8.18 -7.37 1.92
C SER A 14 9.61 -7.11 2.43
N THR A 15 10.55 -6.92 1.50
CA THR A 15 11.92 -6.58 1.84
C THR A 15 12.02 -5.21 2.53
N LEU A 16 11.36 -4.19 1.97
CA LEU A 16 11.36 -2.84 2.56
C LEU A 16 10.63 -2.81 3.89
N VAL A 17 9.49 -3.48 4.02
CA VAL A 17 8.72 -3.60 5.28
C VAL A 17 9.57 -4.25 6.37
N SER A 18 10.26 -5.35 6.06
CA SER A 18 11.18 -6.03 6.98
C SER A 18 12.33 -5.12 7.42
N ASP A 19 12.92 -4.38 6.48
CA ASP A 19 14.02 -3.46 6.76
C ASP A 19 13.56 -2.28 7.65
N LEU A 20 12.37 -1.73 7.40
CA LEU A 20 11.77 -0.67 8.21
C LEU A 20 11.45 -1.16 9.63
N ALA A 21 10.89 -2.35 9.78
CA ALA A 21 10.60 -2.94 11.07
C ALA A 21 11.88 -3.13 11.91
N ALA A 22 12.97 -3.54 11.27
CA ALA A 22 14.26 -3.69 11.93
C ALA A 22 14.91 -2.34 12.30
N ALA A 23 14.73 -1.30 11.48
CA ALA A 23 15.33 0.01 11.68
C ALA A 23 14.55 0.91 12.67
N CYS A 24 13.26 0.68 12.86
CA CYS A 24 12.35 1.52 13.66
C CYS A 24 11.63 0.73 14.77
N PRO A 25 12.33 0.06 15.70
CA PRO A 25 11.65 -0.65 16.79
C PRO A 25 11.06 0.33 17.84
N PRO A 26 9.86 0.07 18.39
CA PRO A 26 8.93 -0.99 18.04
C PRO A 26 7.94 -0.57 16.94
N ALA A 27 8.19 -0.98 15.69
CA ALA A 27 7.22 -0.86 14.63
C ALA A 27 6.24 -2.03 14.65
N GLU A 28 4.96 -1.76 14.37
CA GLU A 28 3.97 -2.78 14.12
C GLU A 28 3.89 -3.04 12.61
N VAL A 29 3.99 -4.29 12.21
CA VAL A 29 3.87 -4.69 10.80
C VAL A 29 2.49 -5.29 10.55
N LEU A 30 1.81 -4.78 9.54
CA LEU A 30 0.63 -5.41 8.96
C LEU A 30 1.11 -6.15 7.70
N PRO A 31 1.13 -7.50 7.68
CA PRO A 31 1.56 -8.28 6.53
C PRO A 31 0.60 -8.15 5.35
N ASP A 32 1.05 -8.60 4.17
CA ASP A 32 0.25 -8.57 2.94
C ASP A 32 -1.12 -9.26 3.18
N PRO A 33 -2.23 -8.62 2.82
CA PRO A 33 -3.57 -9.21 2.95
C PRO A 33 -3.71 -10.57 2.28
N PHE A 34 -2.93 -10.84 1.24
CA PHE A 34 -2.87 -12.15 0.58
C PHE A 34 -2.52 -13.30 1.53
N GLU A 35 -1.69 -13.05 2.55
CA GLU A 35 -1.31 -14.07 3.55
C GLU A 35 -2.46 -14.43 4.50
N LEU A 36 -3.54 -13.67 4.50
CA LEU A 36 -4.65 -13.78 5.46
C LEU A 36 -5.94 -14.32 4.84
N VAL A 37 -6.00 -14.42 3.52
CA VAL A 37 -7.15 -14.95 2.78
C VAL A 37 -6.86 -16.41 2.43
N ASP A 38 -7.78 -17.31 2.81
CA ASP A 38 -7.58 -18.78 2.81
C ASP A 38 -7.50 -19.44 1.42
N ASP A 39 -7.48 -18.71 0.32
CA ASP A 39 -7.60 -19.26 -1.04
C ASP A 39 -6.31 -19.13 -1.87
N ALA A 40 -5.18 -19.57 -1.32
CA ALA A 40 -3.85 -19.52 -1.93
C ALA A 40 -3.67 -20.45 -3.17
N ALA A 41 -4.73 -21.10 -3.67
CA ALA A 41 -4.63 -22.12 -4.72
C ALA A 41 -5.23 -21.71 -6.08
N ALA A 42 -5.93 -20.59 -6.19
CA ALA A 42 -6.49 -20.09 -7.44
C ALA A 42 -5.73 -18.85 -7.93
N GLU A 43 -5.70 -18.65 -9.26
CA GLU A 43 -5.27 -17.36 -9.80
C GLU A 43 -6.14 -16.25 -9.19
N PRO A 44 -5.53 -15.14 -8.67
CA PRO A 44 -6.29 -14.07 -8.04
C PRO A 44 -7.29 -13.48 -9.03
N ASP A 45 -8.56 -13.48 -8.66
CA ASP A 45 -9.66 -12.90 -9.41
C ASP A 45 -10.20 -11.63 -8.72
N ALA A 46 -11.19 -10.98 -9.34
CA ALA A 46 -11.79 -9.77 -8.82
C ALA A 46 -12.40 -9.97 -7.41
N SER A 47 -12.96 -11.14 -7.10
CA SER A 47 -13.54 -11.42 -5.78
C SER A 47 -12.48 -11.51 -4.71
N THR A 48 -11.36 -12.13 -5.01
CA THR A 48 -10.19 -12.23 -4.13
C THR A 48 -9.60 -10.84 -3.85
N PHE A 49 -9.47 -9.98 -4.86
CA PHE A 49 -9.00 -8.62 -4.65
C PHE A 49 -9.95 -7.78 -3.79
N VAL A 50 -11.26 -7.93 -3.98
CA VAL A 50 -12.26 -7.26 -3.11
C VAL A 50 -12.14 -7.73 -1.67
N GLU A 51 -12.03 -9.02 -1.41
CA GLU A 51 -11.86 -9.56 -0.06
C GLU A 51 -10.59 -9.05 0.61
N GLN A 52 -9.45 -9.11 -0.09
CA GLN A 52 -8.18 -8.58 0.39
C GLN A 52 -8.25 -7.07 0.69
N LEU A 53 -8.97 -6.30 -0.15
CA LEU A 53 -9.19 -4.87 0.06
C LEU A 53 -9.88 -4.59 1.40
N TYR A 54 -10.97 -5.30 1.69
CA TYR A 54 -11.67 -5.13 2.96
C TYR A 54 -10.82 -5.54 4.15
N VAL A 55 -10.02 -6.60 4.03
CA VAL A 55 -9.07 -7.00 5.08
C VAL A 55 -7.99 -5.93 5.29
N ALA A 56 -7.41 -5.39 4.22
CA ALA A 56 -6.41 -4.31 4.31
C ALA A 56 -6.99 -3.06 4.97
N ALA A 57 -8.18 -2.63 4.55
CA ALA A 57 -8.87 -1.46 5.08
C ALA A 57 -9.19 -1.62 6.57
N ALA A 58 -9.82 -2.73 6.96
CA ALA A 58 -10.17 -3.00 8.35
C ALA A 58 -8.95 -2.98 9.28
N ARG A 59 -7.84 -3.58 8.86
CA ARG A 59 -6.60 -3.60 9.64
C ARG A 59 -5.97 -2.23 9.80
N LEU A 60 -6.01 -1.38 8.77
CA LEU A 60 -5.55 0.00 8.88
C LEU A 60 -6.44 0.83 9.84
N GLU A 61 -7.75 0.59 9.85
CA GLU A 61 -8.69 1.27 10.75
C GLU A 61 -8.54 0.80 12.21
N GLU A 62 -8.31 -0.50 12.44
CA GLU A 62 -8.19 -1.10 13.78
C GLU A 62 -6.96 -0.63 14.54
N VAL A 63 -5.86 -0.35 13.83
CA VAL A 63 -4.63 0.09 14.48
C VAL A 63 -4.78 1.49 15.01
N SER A 64 -4.95 1.60 16.32
CA SER A 64 -5.13 2.86 17.05
C SER A 64 -4.07 3.00 18.14
N GLY A 65 -3.45 4.17 18.24
CA GLY A 65 -2.57 4.54 19.34
C GLY A 65 -1.60 5.66 18.98
N PRO A 66 -1.46 6.69 19.83
CA PRO A 66 -0.51 7.76 19.58
C PRO A 66 0.93 7.26 19.74
N GLY A 67 1.82 7.74 18.88
CA GLY A 67 3.27 7.53 19.00
C GLY A 67 3.81 6.20 18.48
N ARG A 68 2.98 5.34 17.89
CA ARG A 68 3.39 4.05 17.32
C ARG A 68 3.57 4.17 15.81
N LEU A 69 4.67 3.59 15.27
CA LEU A 69 4.83 3.40 13.84
C LEU A 69 4.15 2.09 13.42
N VAL A 70 3.28 2.18 12.44
CA VAL A 70 2.63 1.03 11.78
C VAL A 70 3.07 1.02 10.34
N VAL A 71 3.53 -0.11 9.86
CA VAL A 71 3.95 -0.30 8.47
C VAL A 71 3.11 -1.42 7.86
N ALA A 72 2.25 -1.07 6.92
CA ALA A 72 1.44 -2.02 6.19
C ALA A 72 2.12 -2.41 4.89
N GLU A 73 2.25 -3.71 4.65
CA GLU A 73 2.58 -4.24 3.35
C GLU A 73 1.32 -4.32 2.51
N ARG A 74 1.27 -3.57 1.42
CA ARG A 74 0.10 -3.43 0.54
C ARG A 74 -1.09 -2.78 1.26
N GLY A 75 -1.56 -1.69 0.72
CA GLY A 75 -2.73 -0.98 1.20
C GLY A 75 -3.99 -1.32 0.40
N PRO A 76 -5.15 -0.82 0.83
CA PRO A 76 -6.39 -1.02 0.09
C PRO A 76 -6.36 -0.35 -1.31
N LEU A 77 -5.56 0.72 -1.50
CA LEU A 77 -5.35 1.35 -2.82
C LEU A 77 -4.70 0.40 -3.83
N ASP A 78 -3.74 -0.43 -3.41
CA ASP A 78 -3.11 -1.42 -4.29
C ASP A 78 -4.13 -2.42 -4.85
N LEU A 79 -5.08 -2.82 -4.02
CA LEU A 79 -6.10 -3.81 -4.38
C LEU A 79 -7.18 -3.20 -5.26
N LEU A 80 -7.52 -1.92 -5.02
CA LEU A 80 -8.37 -1.16 -5.93
C LEU A 80 -7.71 -0.99 -7.30
N ALA A 81 -6.39 -0.76 -7.35
CA ALA A 81 -5.63 -0.69 -8.59
C ALA A 81 -5.66 -2.00 -9.39
N TYR A 82 -5.63 -3.17 -8.71
CA TYR A 82 -5.85 -4.45 -9.39
C TYR A 82 -7.25 -4.57 -9.98
N LEU A 83 -8.29 -4.11 -9.28
CA LEU A 83 -9.66 -4.11 -9.80
C LEU A 83 -9.80 -3.19 -11.03
N ASP A 84 -9.22 -2.00 -11.00
CA ASP A 84 -9.21 -1.07 -12.14
C ASP A 84 -8.40 -1.66 -13.31
N ALA A 85 -7.28 -2.33 -13.06
CA ALA A 85 -6.49 -3.03 -14.08
C ALA A 85 -7.27 -4.16 -14.77
N LEU A 86 -8.06 -4.93 -14.02
CA LEU A 86 -8.93 -5.95 -14.62
C LEU A 86 -9.95 -5.34 -15.57
N VAL A 87 -10.54 -4.18 -15.21
CA VAL A 87 -11.46 -3.44 -16.08
C VAL A 87 -10.76 -3.00 -17.36
N GLU A 88 -9.59 -2.40 -17.26
CA GLU A 88 -8.80 -1.93 -18.40
C GLU A 88 -8.45 -3.06 -19.37
N LEU A 89 -8.06 -4.21 -18.84
CA LEU A 89 -7.71 -5.40 -19.64
C LEU A 89 -8.93 -6.17 -20.17
N GLY A 90 -10.16 -5.70 -19.88
CA GLY A 90 -11.39 -6.39 -20.28
C GLY A 90 -11.56 -7.78 -19.67
N ARG A 91 -10.97 -8.01 -18.49
CA ARG A 91 -11.08 -9.26 -17.72
C ARG A 91 -12.33 -9.27 -16.85
N PRO A 92 -12.76 -10.44 -16.32
CA PRO A 92 -13.86 -10.50 -15.36
C PRO A 92 -13.62 -9.58 -14.16
N THR A 93 -14.61 -8.75 -13.85
CA THR A 93 -14.52 -7.71 -12.81
C THR A 93 -15.55 -7.94 -11.71
N ALA A 94 -15.42 -7.18 -10.62
CA ALA A 94 -16.42 -7.14 -9.57
C ALA A 94 -17.73 -6.51 -10.08
N ASP A 95 -18.82 -6.78 -9.37
CA ASP A 95 -20.10 -6.09 -9.59
C ASP A 95 -19.92 -4.57 -9.41
N PRO A 96 -20.55 -3.71 -10.24
CA PRO A 96 -20.42 -2.26 -10.14
C PRO A 96 -20.72 -1.70 -8.73
N ALA A 97 -21.74 -2.24 -8.04
CA ALA A 97 -22.05 -1.81 -6.69
C ALA A 97 -20.91 -2.19 -5.69
N ALA A 98 -20.32 -3.35 -5.85
CA ALA A 98 -19.16 -3.77 -5.05
C ALA A 98 -17.92 -2.92 -5.35
N ALA A 99 -17.76 -2.45 -6.59
CA ALA A 99 -16.68 -1.53 -6.95
C ALA A 99 -16.85 -0.14 -6.31
N ASP A 100 -18.07 0.39 -6.27
CA ASP A 100 -18.39 1.66 -5.61
C ASP A 100 -18.16 1.55 -4.08
N ASP A 101 -18.67 0.49 -3.44
CA ASP A 101 -18.45 0.22 -2.02
C ASP A 101 -16.95 0.07 -1.67
N ALA A 102 -16.18 -0.55 -2.58
CA ALA A 102 -14.73 -0.69 -2.44
C ALA A 102 -14.03 0.68 -2.44
N ARG A 103 -14.40 1.59 -3.36
CA ARG A 103 -13.84 2.95 -3.42
C ARG A 103 -14.14 3.75 -2.15
N GLU A 104 -15.37 3.70 -1.63
CA GLU A 104 -15.73 4.36 -0.37
C GLU A 104 -14.93 3.79 0.81
N THR A 105 -14.72 2.47 0.83
CA THR A 105 -13.93 1.80 1.87
C THR A 105 -12.47 2.21 1.81
N VAL A 106 -11.88 2.29 0.61
CA VAL A 106 -10.52 2.78 0.41
C VAL A 106 -10.38 4.21 0.92
N ALA A 107 -11.23 5.14 0.47
CA ALA A 107 -11.19 6.54 0.89
C ALA A 107 -11.20 6.67 2.42
N ARG A 108 -12.12 5.97 3.08
CA ARG A 108 -12.24 5.97 4.54
C ARG A 108 -10.99 5.43 5.24
N ALA A 109 -10.43 4.31 4.76
CA ALA A 109 -9.25 3.71 5.37
C ALA A 109 -7.99 4.57 5.16
N MET A 110 -7.88 5.23 4.01
CA MET A 110 -6.76 6.09 3.67
C MET A 110 -6.75 7.42 4.43
N ASP A 111 -7.89 7.91 4.94
CA ASP A 111 -7.94 9.08 5.82
C ASP A 111 -7.04 8.97 7.05
N GLY A 112 -6.76 7.75 7.47
CA GLY A 112 -5.87 7.47 8.61
C GLY A 112 -4.41 7.25 8.25
N VAL A 113 -4.03 7.27 6.98
CA VAL A 113 -2.67 7.03 6.50
C VAL A 113 -1.88 8.34 6.47
N ASP A 114 -0.67 8.33 6.99
CA ASP A 114 0.21 9.50 7.00
C ASP A 114 1.17 9.52 5.79
N LEU A 115 1.58 8.34 5.32
CA LEU A 115 2.60 8.21 4.27
C LEU A 115 2.35 6.97 3.41
N VAL A 116 2.44 7.13 2.10
CA VAL A 116 2.47 6.03 1.12
C VAL A 116 3.84 6.01 0.47
N LEU A 117 4.54 4.88 0.57
CA LEU A 117 5.82 4.62 -0.09
C LEU A 117 5.54 3.75 -1.33
N VAL A 118 5.79 4.30 -2.50
CA VAL A 118 5.51 3.63 -3.78
C VAL A 118 6.79 3.04 -4.34
N LEU A 119 6.78 1.74 -4.63
CA LEU A 119 7.92 1.05 -5.24
C LEU A 119 7.70 0.88 -6.73
N ASP A 120 8.74 1.25 -7.49
CA ASP A 120 8.78 1.04 -8.93
C ASP A 120 8.95 -0.47 -9.23
N PRO A 121 8.10 -1.07 -10.09
CA PRO A 121 8.23 -2.46 -10.50
C PRO A 121 9.52 -2.74 -11.29
N ASP A 122 10.05 -1.76 -12.01
CA ASP A 122 11.24 -1.91 -12.88
C ASP A 122 12.54 -2.09 -12.09
N ASP A 123 12.54 -1.79 -10.81
CA ASP A 123 13.71 -1.94 -9.93
C ASP A 123 14.02 -3.40 -9.55
N VAL A 124 13.12 -4.35 -9.84
CA VAL A 124 13.26 -5.77 -9.52
C VAL A 124 12.92 -6.62 -10.75
N PRO A 125 13.71 -7.67 -11.05
CA PRO A 125 13.40 -8.57 -12.16
C PRO A 125 11.99 -9.15 -12.05
N GLU A 126 11.29 -9.18 -13.17
CA GLU A 126 9.95 -9.74 -13.26
C GLU A 126 9.98 -11.25 -13.00
N PRO A 127 9.09 -11.80 -12.15
CA PRO A 127 8.97 -13.22 -11.96
C PRO A 127 8.46 -13.93 -13.24
N GLU A 128 8.96 -15.14 -13.50
CA GLU A 128 8.59 -15.91 -14.71
C GLU A 128 7.11 -16.36 -14.74
N ASP A 129 6.48 -16.42 -13.58
CA ASP A 129 5.09 -16.85 -13.37
C ASP A 129 4.09 -15.70 -13.17
N GLU A 130 4.52 -14.45 -13.33
CA GLU A 130 3.67 -13.28 -13.22
C GLU A 130 3.05 -12.90 -14.58
N ASP A 131 1.83 -12.37 -14.55
CA ASP A 131 1.15 -11.78 -15.71
C ASP A 131 1.67 -10.36 -15.96
N PRO A 132 2.50 -10.13 -17.01
CA PRO A 132 3.12 -8.82 -17.23
C PRO A 132 2.10 -7.73 -17.59
N ASP A 133 1.02 -8.07 -18.29
CA ASP A 133 -0.01 -7.11 -18.67
C ASP A 133 -0.78 -6.63 -17.44
N LEU A 134 -1.14 -7.56 -16.53
CA LEU A 134 -1.81 -7.20 -15.29
C LEU A 134 -0.90 -6.38 -14.38
N ARG A 135 0.39 -6.72 -14.31
CA ARG A 135 1.38 -5.98 -13.52
C ARG A 135 1.51 -4.53 -14.02
N ALA A 136 1.64 -4.33 -15.34
CA ALA A 136 1.77 -3.01 -15.94
C ALA A 136 0.49 -2.18 -15.73
N ALA A 137 -0.69 -2.75 -16.05
CA ALA A 137 -1.97 -2.07 -15.88
C ALA A 137 -2.24 -1.70 -14.40
N MET A 138 -1.90 -2.61 -13.46
CA MET A 138 -2.02 -2.33 -12.03
C MET A 138 -1.11 -1.18 -11.60
N HIS A 139 0.11 -1.12 -12.11
CA HIS A 139 1.03 -0.02 -11.77
C HIS A 139 0.49 1.33 -12.26
N GLU A 140 0.04 1.40 -13.51
CA GLU A 140 -0.57 2.62 -14.06
C GLU A 140 -1.84 3.03 -13.30
N ALA A 141 -2.71 2.08 -12.99
CA ALA A 141 -3.89 2.33 -12.18
C ALA A 141 -3.54 2.85 -10.77
N LEU A 142 -2.53 2.25 -10.12
CA LEU A 142 -2.07 2.71 -8.80
C LEU A 142 -1.59 4.15 -8.83
N LEU A 143 -0.79 4.53 -9.81
CA LEU A 143 -0.33 5.91 -9.96
C LEU A 143 -1.49 6.87 -10.17
N ALA A 144 -2.48 6.51 -11.00
CA ALA A 144 -3.67 7.32 -11.23
C ALA A 144 -4.52 7.48 -9.95
N LEU A 145 -4.68 6.42 -9.14
CA LEU A 145 -5.38 6.48 -7.86
C LEU A 145 -4.64 7.32 -6.82
N LEU A 146 -3.31 7.31 -6.84
CA LEU A 146 -2.48 8.12 -5.94
C LEU A 146 -2.53 9.62 -6.27
N ASP A 147 -2.92 9.99 -7.49
CA ASP A 147 -3.17 11.38 -7.89
C ASP A 147 -4.58 11.87 -7.51
N ASP A 148 -5.46 10.98 -7.02
CA ASP A 148 -6.83 11.33 -6.59
C ASP A 148 -6.86 11.73 -5.11
N PRO A 149 -7.04 13.02 -4.79
CA PRO A 149 -7.04 13.51 -3.40
C PRO A 149 -8.21 12.96 -2.56
N ASP A 150 -9.31 12.58 -3.20
CA ASP A 150 -10.46 12.01 -2.50
C ASP A 150 -10.19 10.56 -2.02
N LEU A 151 -9.25 9.88 -2.67
CA LEU A 151 -8.83 8.52 -2.29
C LEU A 151 -7.59 8.51 -1.38
N VAL A 152 -6.64 9.41 -1.60
CA VAL A 152 -5.39 9.46 -0.82
C VAL A 152 -5.56 10.21 0.50
N GLY A 153 -6.56 11.10 0.58
CA GLY A 153 -6.80 11.92 1.75
C GLY A 153 -5.62 12.85 2.04
N GLY A 154 -5.15 12.84 3.29
CA GLY A 154 -4.01 13.66 3.73
C GLY A 154 -2.64 12.99 3.66
N ALA A 155 -2.54 11.77 3.12
CA ALA A 155 -1.29 11.04 3.07
C ALA A 155 -0.24 11.73 2.16
N THR A 156 1.00 11.74 2.59
CA THR A 156 2.12 12.11 1.71
C THR A 156 2.50 10.91 0.85
N VAL A 157 2.59 11.09 -0.47
CA VAL A 157 3.04 10.04 -1.40
C VAL A 157 4.52 10.26 -1.74
N VAL A 158 5.34 9.21 -1.66
CA VAL A 158 6.78 9.26 -1.94
C VAL A 158 7.21 8.05 -2.76
N ASP A 159 7.78 8.31 -3.93
CA ASP A 159 8.41 7.26 -4.73
C ASP A 159 9.72 6.81 -4.08
N VAL A 160 9.91 5.50 -4.02
CA VAL A 160 11.09 4.85 -3.45
C VAL A 160 11.70 3.92 -4.48
N ALA A 161 12.91 4.25 -4.94
CA ALA A 161 13.54 3.59 -6.07
C ALA A 161 15.01 3.21 -5.80
N GLY A 162 15.53 2.33 -6.66
CA GLY A 162 16.93 1.91 -6.66
C GLY A 162 17.24 0.72 -5.75
N PRO A 163 18.52 0.48 -5.44
CA PRO A 163 18.95 -0.67 -4.65
C PRO A 163 18.36 -0.68 -3.24
N ARG A 164 18.21 -1.88 -2.64
CA ARG A 164 17.63 -2.12 -1.30
C ARG A 164 18.04 -1.09 -0.24
N ARG A 165 19.33 -0.79 -0.15
CA ARG A 165 19.84 0.19 0.83
C ARG A 165 19.33 1.61 0.56
N SER A 166 19.32 2.02 -0.70
CA SER A 166 18.83 3.34 -1.11
C SER A 166 17.34 3.49 -0.81
N ARG A 167 16.54 2.45 -1.07
CA ARG A 167 15.10 2.41 -0.74
C ARG A 167 14.87 2.59 0.76
N LEU A 168 15.62 1.88 1.60
CA LEU A 168 15.51 2.04 3.06
C LEU A 168 15.86 3.47 3.50
N GLU A 169 16.96 4.05 2.98
CA GLU A 169 17.38 5.40 3.31
C GLU A 169 16.34 6.46 2.90
N GLN A 170 15.69 6.28 1.73
CA GLN A 170 14.61 7.15 1.25
C GLN A 170 13.37 7.03 2.14
N ALA A 171 12.96 5.80 2.46
CA ALA A 171 11.80 5.53 3.30
C ALA A 171 11.98 6.09 4.73
N LEU A 172 13.14 5.89 5.35
CA LEU A 172 13.43 6.45 6.68
C LEU A 172 13.42 7.98 6.70
N ARG A 173 13.90 8.61 5.63
CA ARG A 173 13.83 10.08 5.48
C ARG A 173 12.39 10.54 5.38
N ALA A 174 11.58 9.91 4.52
CA ALA A 174 10.18 10.23 4.35
C ALA A 174 9.38 10.08 5.67
N ILE A 175 9.64 9.03 6.43
CA ILE A 175 9.05 8.80 7.76
C ILE A 175 9.41 9.94 8.71
N GLY A 176 10.68 10.35 8.77
CA GLY A 176 11.13 11.44 9.63
C GLY A 176 10.51 12.80 9.26
N GLU A 177 10.37 13.07 7.97
CA GLU A 177 9.71 14.28 7.47
C GLU A 177 8.20 14.28 7.77
N ALA A 178 7.51 13.16 7.58
CA ALA A 178 6.10 13.03 7.88
C ALA A 178 5.84 13.14 9.40
N ASP A 179 6.66 12.55 10.25
CA ASP A 179 6.55 12.67 11.71
C ASP A 179 6.73 14.12 12.19
N SER A 180 7.64 14.85 11.55
CA SER A 180 7.91 16.27 11.89
C SER A 180 6.75 17.21 11.52
N ARG A 181 5.88 16.83 10.59
CA ARG A 181 4.70 17.60 10.16
C ARG A 181 3.47 17.34 11.02
N ARG A 182 3.48 16.31 11.87
CA ARG A 182 2.32 15.96 12.71
C ARG A 182 2.08 17.03 13.79
N PRO A 183 0.84 17.56 13.88
CA PRO A 183 0.50 18.50 14.94
C PRO A 183 0.64 17.80 16.32
N GLY A 184 1.56 18.25 17.15
CA GLY A 184 1.81 17.73 18.50
C GLY A 184 3.25 17.24 18.75
N ASN A 185 4.10 17.15 17.74
CA ASN A 185 5.52 16.85 17.91
C ASN A 185 6.36 18.13 17.94
N VAL A 186 5.99 19.08 18.82
CA VAL A 186 6.83 20.24 19.13
C VAL A 186 7.97 19.72 20.01
N GLY A 187 9.17 19.61 19.44
CA GLY A 187 10.37 19.25 20.18
C GLY A 187 10.52 20.11 21.44
N PRO A 188 11.25 19.62 22.46
CA PRO A 188 11.40 20.36 23.71
C PRO A 188 11.99 21.76 23.43
N PRO A 189 11.48 22.83 24.09
CA PRO A 189 12.05 24.15 23.94
C PRO A 189 13.52 24.13 24.39
N THR A 190 14.38 24.61 23.50
CA THR A 190 15.83 24.83 23.78
C THR A 190 16.04 25.90 24.84
#